data_105f6ba64fd535daf2f6bfab26acdf76
#
_entry.id   105f6ba64fd535daf2f6bfab26acdf76
#
_cell.length_a   1.000
_cell.length_b   1.000
_cell.length_c   1.000
_cell.angle_alpha   90.00
_cell.angle_beta   90.00
_cell.angle_gamma   90.00
#
_symmetry.space_group_name_H-M   'P 1'
#
loop_
_entity.id
_entity.type
_entity.pdbx_description
1 polymer ?
#
loop_
_entity_poly.entity_id
_entity_poly.type
_entity_poly.pdbx_seq_one_letter_code
_entity_poly.pdbx_strand_id
1 'polypeptide(L)'
;YLTALAQSDVGRGGTVLSLGGYASITSDNLFTSTLGVSVFAQVFLLPILGSIADYTNLKKRMMAGFCYTGVIASSLLFFITGDDYLWGCLLLVTANISFAATNVFYNAYLIDITTEDRRDRVSSHGYAAGYLGGIIMLFLNIALIQFAPAIGITEGTAVRISMLAASLWWGLFAIVTFRLLKSRNQKRERKDGQNLITAGFMELGSTVKELSGLRYTLLFLIAYLFYNDGIQTVILNSSVFLSQELFVSRGLETDQTFLLGIFVVAQISALIGAIGFEYLSRFIGAKRTIIVCLIIWCGIVIFAYGFLETVFQAIVMAVFIGLVLGSTQALSRSLYSQMIPRERESAFFGIYEISEKGTSWLGNAVFAIVIGVTGSYRQAILALIAFFLIGLVLLVLTNTVKAIHQAGNLTPEEAELSNPPN
;
A
#
# COMPACT_ATOMS: atom_id res chain seq x y z
N TYR A 1 -9.90 17.57 -3.29
CA TYR A 1 -11.01 18.20 -2.60
C TYR A 1 -10.53 19.10 -1.46
N LEU A 2 -9.86 18.60 -0.42
CA LEU A 2 -9.37 19.40 0.72
C LEU A 2 -8.44 20.54 0.27
N THR A 3 -7.53 20.27 -0.66
CA THR A 3 -6.67 21.30 -1.27
C THR A 3 -7.49 22.39 -1.96
N ALA A 4 -8.54 22.01 -2.72
CA ALA A 4 -9.40 22.98 -3.37
C ALA A 4 -10.20 23.84 -2.38
N LEU A 5 -10.66 23.28 -1.27
CA LEU A 5 -11.29 24.05 -0.19
C LEU A 5 -10.31 25.05 0.42
N ALA A 6 -9.10 24.63 0.78
CA ALA A 6 -8.08 25.50 1.34
C ALA A 6 -7.69 26.62 0.36
N GLN A 7 -7.57 26.30 -0.94
CA GLN A 7 -7.30 27.31 -1.98
C GLN A 7 -8.44 28.31 -2.16
N SER A 8 -9.69 27.90 -1.92
CA SER A 8 -10.84 28.83 -1.97
C SER A 8 -10.88 29.78 -0.78
N ASP A 9 -10.33 29.38 0.38
CA ASP A 9 -10.29 30.16 1.61
C ASP A 9 -9.08 31.11 1.66
N VAL A 10 -7.86 30.57 1.58
CA VAL A 10 -6.62 31.34 1.76
C VAL A 10 -5.92 31.71 0.44
N GLY A 11 -6.47 31.31 -0.70
CA GLY A 11 -5.87 31.48 -2.03
C GLY A 11 -4.81 30.42 -2.35
N ARG A 12 -4.39 30.36 -3.63
CA ARG A 12 -3.30 29.45 -4.06
C ARG A 12 -1.98 29.87 -3.43
N GLY A 13 -1.27 28.92 -2.83
CA GLY A 13 -0.01 29.17 -2.11
C GLY A 13 -0.20 29.92 -0.78
N GLY A 14 -1.46 30.25 -0.39
CA GLY A 14 -1.77 30.89 0.88
C GLY A 14 -1.39 30.00 2.07
N THR A 15 -0.93 30.62 3.16
CA THR A 15 -0.51 29.91 4.37
C THR A 15 -1.71 29.44 5.16
N VAL A 16 -1.84 28.11 5.34
CA VAL A 16 -2.86 27.48 6.17
C VAL A 16 -2.39 27.37 7.62
N LEU A 17 -1.14 26.95 7.83
CA LEU A 17 -0.55 26.79 9.16
C LEU A 17 0.93 27.20 9.12
N SER A 18 1.34 28.07 10.07
CA SER A 18 2.73 28.48 10.24
C SER A 18 3.36 27.74 11.41
N LEU A 19 4.48 27.08 11.18
CA LEU A 19 5.26 26.33 12.17
C LEU A 19 6.45 27.17 12.65
N GLY A 20 6.17 28.22 13.39
CA GLY A 20 7.20 29.04 14.08
C GLY A 20 8.23 29.72 13.16
N GLY A 21 7.87 30.01 11.91
CA GLY A 21 8.75 30.73 10.95
C GLY A 21 9.76 29.82 10.21
N TYR A 22 9.87 28.55 10.57
CA TYR A 22 10.80 27.59 9.92
C TYR A 22 10.16 26.81 8.77
N ALA A 23 8.85 26.58 8.83
CA ALA A 23 8.10 25.91 7.78
C ALA A 23 6.65 26.40 7.78
N SER A 24 6.01 26.39 6.62
CA SER A 24 4.60 26.70 6.47
C SER A 24 3.89 25.62 5.68
N ILE A 25 2.71 25.23 6.14
CA ILE A 25 1.79 24.42 5.35
C ILE A 25 0.94 25.42 4.56
N THR A 26 1.04 25.33 3.24
CA THR A 26 0.27 26.14 2.31
C THR A 26 -0.91 25.35 1.74
N SER A 27 -1.87 26.05 1.16
CA SER A 27 -3.00 25.42 0.49
C SER A 27 -2.56 24.40 -0.56
N ASP A 28 -1.44 24.62 -1.26
CA ASP A 28 -0.95 23.75 -2.31
C ASP A 28 -0.31 22.47 -1.79
N ASN A 29 0.35 22.50 -0.61
CA ASN A 29 1.00 21.33 -0.02
C ASN A 29 0.18 20.69 1.12
N LEU A 30 -1.04 21.17 1.41
CA LEU A 30 -1.87 20.72 2.51
C LEU A 30 -2.10 19.19 2.49
N PHE A 31 -2.50 18.64 1.35
CA PHE A 31 -2.77 17.21 1.22
C PHE A 31 -1.51 16.36 1.46
N THR A 32 -0.39 16.75 0.84
CA THR A 32 0.89 16.05 0.98
C THR A 32 1.41 16.11 2.41
N SER A 33 1.30 17.28 3.05
CA SER A 33 1.69 17.49 4.46
C SER A 33 0.82 16.64 5.39
N THR A 34 -0.50 16.59 5.16
CA THR A 34 -1.43 15.77 5.93
C THR A 34 -1.11 14.29 5.84
N LEU A 35 -0.83 13.79 4.62
CA LEU A 35 -0.37 12.41 4.42
C LEU A 35 0.97 12.16 5.09
N GLY A 36 1.92 13.10 4.99
CA GLY A 36 3.24 12.99 5.65
C GLY A 36 3.12 12.83 7.17
N VAL A 37 2.28 13.63 7.83
CA VAL A 37 1.99 13.49 9.25
C VAL A 37 1.40 12.13 9.58
N SER A 38 0.46 11.66 8.77
CA SER A 38 -0.15 10.34 8.94
C SER A 38 0.88 9.20 8.83
N VAL A 39 1.72 9.21 7.80
CA VAL A 39 2.76 8.21 7.59
C VAL A 39 3.80 8.25 8.71
N PHE A 40 4.22 9.44 9.14
CA PHE A 40 5.13 9.60 10.28
C PHE A 40 4.57 8.96 11.56
N ALA A 41 3.30 9.21 11.87
CA ALA A 41 2.64 8.58 13.02
C ALA A 41 2.57 7.04 12.88
N GLN A 42 2.32 6.53 11.68
CA GLN A 42 2.25 5.09 11.42
C GLN A 42 3.57 4.37 11.72
N VAL A 43 4.73 4.97 11.42
CA VAL A 43 6.05 4.37 11.71
C VAL A 43 6.20 3.94 13.17
N PHE A 44 5.64 4.72 14.10
CA PHE A 44 5.68 4.40 15.53
C PHE A 44 4.49 3.56 16.00
N LEU A 45 3.29 3.86 15.50
CA LEU A 45 2.07 3.24 15.98
C LEU A 45 1.91 1.77 15.53
N LEU A 46 2.21 1.47 14.25
CA LEU A 46 1.90 0.16 13.69
C LEU A 46 2.64 -0.99 14.35
N PRO A 47 3.96 -0.92 14.64
CA PRO A 47 4.65 -2.00 15.33
C PRO A 47 4.18 -2.19 16.77
N ILE A 48 3.82 -1.09 17.46
CA ILE A 48 3.29 -1.14 18.82
C ILE A 48 1.92 -1.84 18.82
N LEU A 49 1.03 -1.46 17.89
CA LEU A 49 -0.31 -2.07 17.75
C LEU A 49 -0.21 -3.55 17.39
N GLY A 50 0.70 -3.92 16.49
CA GLY A 50 0.98 -5.30 16.14
C GLY A 50 1.44 -6.12 17.35
N SER A 51 2.39 -5.57 18.12
CA SER A 51 2.90 -6.20 19.35
C SER A 51 1.83 -6.38 20.42
N ILE A 52 0.95 -5.39 20.62
CA ILE A 52 -0.20 -5.49 21.53
C ILE A 52 -1.16 -6.60 21.07
N ALA A 53 -1.43 -6.70 19.78
CA ALA A 53 -2.35 -7.70 19.26
C ALA A 53 -1.88 -9.14 19.49
N ASP A 54 -0.59 -9.41 19.28
CA ASP A 54 0.00 -10.73 19.49
C ASP A 54 0.06 -11.10 21.00
N TYR A 55 0.27 -10.09 21.87
CA TYR A 55 0.31 -10.30 23.31
C TYR A 55 -1.06 -10.56 23.95
N THR A 56 -2.15 -10.06 23.33
CA THR A 56 -3.46 -9.96 24.02
C THR A 56 -4.57 -10.84 23.45
N ASN A 57 -4.35 -11.61 22.41
CA ASN A 57 -5.41 -12.31 21.68
C ASN A 57 -6.54 -11.37 21.15
N LEU A 58 -6.27 -10.07 21.06
CA LEU A 58 -7.25 -9.06 20.63
C LEU A 58 -7.17 -8.75 19.14
N LYS A 59 -6.36 -9.47 18.34
CA LYS A 59 -6.11 -9.23 16.91
C LYS A 59 -7.41 -8.90 16.15
N LYS A 60 -8.44 -9.75 16.27
CA LYS A 60 -9.73 -9.55 15.59
C LYS A 60 -10.47 -8.30 16.07
N ARG A 61 -10.49 -8.05 17.39
CA ARG A 61 -11.18 -6.88 17.97
C ARG A 61 -10.48 -5.59 17.59
N MET A 62 -9.15 -5.57 17.63
CA MET A 62 -8.35 -4.41 17.21
C MET A 62 -8.53 -4.14 15.71
N MET A 63 -8.48 -5.19 14.87
CA MET A 63 -8.75 -5.06 13.44
C MET A 63 -10.14 -4.46 13.19
N ALA A 64 -11.18 -4.93 13.88
CA ALA A 64 -12.54 -4.41 13.75
C ALA A 64 -12.63 -2.96 14.25
N GLY A 65 -12.04 -2.64 15.40
CA GLY A 65 -12.02 -1.30 15.98
C GLY A 65 -11.38 -0.29 15.01
N PHE A 66 -10.18 -0.56 14.52
CA PHE A 66 -9.51 0.32 13.56
C PHE A 66 -10.25 0.38 12.21
N CYS A 67 -10.74 -0.74 11.70
CA CYS A 67 -11.53 -0.76 10.46
C CYS A 67 -12.72 0.20 10.55
N TYR A 68 -13.56 0.07 11.58
CA TYR A 68 -14.75 0.92 11.70
C TYR A 68 -14.42 2.37 12.10
N THR A 69 -13.34 2.61 12.85
CA THR A 69 -12.82 3.98 13.06
C THR A 69 -12.43 4.61 11.73
N GLY A 70 -11.74 3.89 10.85
CA GLY A 70 -11.40 4.35 9.51
C GLY A 70 -12.64 4.59 8.65
N VAL A 71 -13.62 3.69 8.66
CA VAL A 71 -14.90 3.84 7.94
C VAL A 71 -15.64 5.09 8.42
N ILE A 72 -15.77 5.29 9.72
CA ILE A 72 -16.44 6.46 10.28
C ILE A 72 -15.71 7.74 9.90
N ALA A 73 -14.39 7.81 10.10
CA ALA A 73 -13.59 8.99 9.77
C ALA A 73 -13.69 9.33 8.27
N SER A 74 -13.58 8.34 7.39
CA SER A 74 -13.74 8.54 5.94
C SER A 74 -15.16 8.96 5.55
N SER A 75 -16.19 8.41 6.21
CA SER A 75 -17.59 8.79 5.96
C SER A 75 -17.88 10.22 6.38
N LEU A 76 -17.26 10.69 7.48
CA LEU A 76 -17.42 12.06 7.96
C LEU A 76 -16.81 13.10 7.00
N LEU A 77 -15.89 12.71 6.11
CA LEU A 77 -15.39 13.61 5.05
C LEU A 77 -16.50 14.10 4.12
N PHE A 78 -17.61 13.39 4.03
CA PHE A 78 -18.81 13.84 3.29
C PHE A 78 -19.34 15.20 3.77
N PHE A 79 -19.25 15.49 5.06
CA PHE A 79 -19.78 16.69 5.67
C PHE A 79 -18.82 17.88 5.60
N ILE A 80 -17.58 17.67 5.20
CA ILE A 80 -16.57 18.74 5.12
C ILE A 80 -16.89 19.67 3.95
N THR A 81 -17.08 20.95 4.26
CA THR A 81 -17.39 22.03 3.29
C THR A 81 -16.78 23.35 3.76
N GLY A 82 -16.63 24.33 2.86
CA GLY A 82 -16.14 25.66 3.22
C GLY A 82 -14.80 25.62 3.95
N ASP A 83 -14.74 26.21 5.13
CA ASP A 83 -13.51 26.43 5.91
C ASP A 83 -13.12 25.23 6.78
N ASP A 84 -13.92 24.13 6.74
CA ASP A 84 -13.72 22.96 7.59
C ASP A 84 -12.60 22.02 7.12
N TYR A 85 -11.78 22.43 6.15
CA TYR A 85 -10.73 21.59 5.57
C TYR A 85 -9.69 21.09 6.59
N LEU A 86 -9.44 21.80 7.69
CA LEU A 86 -8.56 21.33 8.77
C LEU A 86 -9.16 20.13 9.52
N TRP A 87 -10.47 20.14 9.78
CA TRP A 87 -11.17 18.97 10.28
C TRP A 87 -11.11 17.81 9.28
N GLY A 88 -11.23 18.14 7.99
CA GLY A 88 -11.03 17.17 6.90
C GLY A 88 -9.63 16.54 6.92
N CYS A 89 -8.58 17.33 7.19
CA CYS A 89 -7.22 16.81 7.37
C CYS A 89 -7.10 15.86 8.56
N LEU A 90 -7.70 16.21 9.71
CA LEU A 90 -7.71 15.36 10.90
C LEU A 90 -8.42 14.01 10.63
N LEU A 91 -9.58 14.08 9.96
CA LEU A 91 -10.33 12.87 9.55
C LEU A 91 -9.52 12.01 8.57
N LEU A 92 -8.82 12.63 7.61
CA LEU A 92 -7.95 11.94 6.66
C LEU A 92 -6.77 11.25 7.36
N VAL A 93 -6.11 11.92 8.31
CA VAL A 93 -5.04 11.32 9.14
C VAL A 93 -5.58 10.12 9.91
N THR A 94 -6.73 10.28 10.58
CA THR A 94 -7.38 9.22 11.34
C THR A 94 -7.76 8.02 10.47
N ALA A 95 -8.34 8.28 9.30
CA ALA A 95 -8.71 7.23 8.34
C ALA A 95 -7.48 6.47 7.82
N ASN A 96 -6.42 7.20 7.48
CA ASN A 96 -5.19 6.61 6.93
C ASN A 96 -4.45 5.76 7.98
N ILE A 97 -4.31 6.24 9.22
CA ILE A 97 -3.72 5.45 10.33
C ILE A 97 -4.58 4.21 10.60
N SER A 98 -5.89 4.36 10.63
CA SER A 98 -6.82 3.26 10.88
C SER A 98 -6.77 2.20 9.78
N PHE A 99 -6.66 2.61 8.51
CA PHE A 99 -6.48 1.72 7.38
C PHE A 99 -5.18 0.93 7.48
N ALA A 100 -4.07 1.60 7.76
CA ALA A 100 -2.77 0.96 7.92
C ALA A 100 -2.73 -0.02 9.11
N ALA A 101 -3.31 0.37 10.26
CA ALA A 101 -3.45 -0.54 11.40
C ALA A 101 -4.31 -1.77 11.09
N THR A 102 -5.40 -1.59 10.32
CA THR A 102 -6.24 -2.70 9.85
C THR A 102 -5.42 -3.66 8.98
N ASN A 103 -4.57 -3.13 8.08
CA ASN A 103 -3.71 -3.94 7.21
C ASN A 103 -2.68 -4.77 7.98
N VAL A 104 -2.09 -4.25 9.06
CA VAL A 104 -1.19 -5.03 9.94
C VAL A 104 -1.88 -6.32 10.39
N PHE A 105 -3.09 -6.20 10.93
CA PHE A 105 -3.82 -7.36 11.43
C PHE A 105 -4.33 -8.25 10.30
N TYR A 106 -4.83 -7.66 9.21
CA TYR A 106 -5.28 -8.37 8.02
C TYR A 106 -4.15 -9.23 7.43
N ASN A 107 -2.95 -8.67 7.28
CA ASN A 107 -1.81 -9.39 6.76
C ASN A 107 -1.36 -10.52 7.70
N ALA A 108 -1.41 -10.31 9.02
CA ALA A 108 -1.11 -11.32 10.02
C ALA A 108 -2.10 -12.51 10.00
N TYR A 109 -3.34 -12.30 9.56
CA TYR A 109 -4.32 -13.39 9.40
C TYR A 109 -3.98 -14.37 8.29
N LEU A 110 -3.13 -14.00 7.32
CA LEU A 110 -2.73 -14.92 6.24
C LEU A 110 -2.20 -16.25 6.80
N ILE A 111 -1.45 -16.18 7.91
CA ILE A 111 -0.89 -17.37 8.58
C ILE A 111 -1.96 -18.20 9.29
N ASP A 112 -3.01 -17.54 9.80
CA ASP A 112 -4.09 -18.21 10.53
C ASP A 112 -5.09 -18.94 9.60
N ILE A 113 -5.28 -18.46 8.37
CA ILE A 113 -6.34 -18.93 7.47
C ILE A 113 -5.86 -19.95 6.43
N THR A 114 -4.54 -20.16 6.30
CA THR A 114 -4.01 -21.08 5.29
C THR A 114 -2.70 -21.74 5.73
N THR A 115 -2.38 -22.87 5.10
CA THR A 115 -1.13 -23.60 5.26
C THR A 115 -0.02 -23.02 4.39
N GLU A 116 1.23 -23.37 4.68
CA GLU A 116 2.43 -22.85 4.02
C GLU A 116 2.41 -23.06 2.49
N ASP A 117 1.96 -24.20 2.03
CA ASP A 117 1.84 -24.59 0.61
C ASP A 117 0.82 -23.75 -0.17
N ARG A 118 -0.16 -23.12 0.52
CA ARG A 118 -1.26 -22.36 -0.11
C ARG A 118 -1.17 -20.86 0.10
N ARG A 119 -0.17 -20.34 0.82
CA ARG A 119 -0.08 -18.91 1.15
C ARG A 119 0.01 -18.02 -0.07
N ASP A 120 0.78 -18.41 -1.09
CA ASP A 120 0.90 -17.65 -2.34
C ASP A 120 -0.47 -17.52 -3.02
N ARG A 121 -1.20 -18.64 -3.11
CA ARG A 121 -2.53 -18.67 -3.72
C ARG A 121 -3.53 -17.79 -2.95
N VAL A 122 -3.62 -17.95 -1.63
CA VAL A 122 -4.57 -17.19 -0.81
C VAL A 122 -4.23 -15.70 -0.82
N SER A 123 -2.93 -15.34 -0.74
CA SER A 123 -2.48 -13.97 -0.84
C SER A 123 -2.87 -13.35 -2.18
N SER A 124 -2.57 -14.02 -3.29
CA SER A 124 -2.85 -13.53 -4.65
C SER A 124 -4.34 -13.40 -4.94
N HIS A 125 -5.16 -14.36 -4.51
CA HIS A 125 -6.62 -14.25 -4.63
C HIS A 125 -7.19 -13.12 -3.78
N GLY A 126 -6.61 -12.85 -2.60
CA GLY A 126 -6.99 -11.71 -1.77
C GLY A 126 -6.71 -10.38 -2.46
N TYR A 127 -5.54 -10.21 -3.07
CA TYR A 127 -5.21 -9.02 -3.86
C TYR A 127 -6.09 -8.90 -5.11
N ALA A 128 -6.32 -10.00 -5.84
CA ALA A 128 -7.20 -10.01 -7.00
C ALA A 128 -8.63 -9.57 -6.64
N ALA A 129 -9.19 -10.07 -5.53
CA ALA A 129 -10.49 -9.63 -5.03
C ALA A 129 -10.49 -8.13 -4.66
N GLY A 130 -9.39 -7.62 -4.09
CA GLY A 130 -9.21 -6.21 -3.80
C GLY A 130 -9.22 -5.36 -5.07
N TYR A 131 -8.46 -5.76 -6.10
CA TYR A 131 -8.48 -5.08 -7.40
C TYR A 131 -9.86 -5.10 -8.05
N LEU A 132 -10.57 -6.24 -8.00
CA LEU A 132 -11.93 -6.33 -8.51
C LEU A 132 -12.87 -5.33 -7.80
N GLY A 133 -12.82 -5.27 -6.46
CA GLY A 133 -13.58 -4.30 -5.69
C GLY A 133 -13.23 -2.86 -6.03
N GLY A 134 -11.94 -2.57 -6.21
CA GLY A 134 -11.43 -1.27 -6.66
C GLY A 134 -11.93 -0.88 -8.05
N ILE A 135 -11.93 -1.80 -9.00
CA ILE A 135 -12.45 -1.59 -10.36
C ILE A 135 -13.94 -1.22 -10.32
N ILE A 136 -14.75 -2.00 -9.59
CA ILE A 136 -16.19 -1.74 -9.48
C ILE A 136 -16.43 -0.35 -8.88
N MET A 137 -15.74 -0.03 -7.78
CA MET A 137 -15.90 1.26 -7.11
C MET A 137 -15.42 2.43 -7.96
N LEU A 138 -14.33 2.25 -8.72
CA LEU A 138 -13.81 3.27 -9.63
C LEU A 138 -14.81 3.57 -10.75
N PHE A 139 -15.40 2.56 -11.38
CA PHE A 139 -16.44 2.75 -12.39
C PHE A 139 -17.67 3.45 -11.84
N LEU A 140 -18.14 3.07 -10.66
CA LEU A 140 -19.29 3.73 -10.03
C LEU A 140 -19.02 5.20 -9.73
N ASN A 141 -17.81 5.53 -9.24
CA ASN A 141 -17.41 6.89 -8.93
C ASN A 141 -17.23 7.74 -10.20
N ILE A 142 -16.60 7.20 -11.25
CA ILE A 142 -16.48 7.89 -12.55
C ILE A 142 -17.88 8.17 -13.12
N ALA A 143 -18.76 7.18 -13.14
CA ALA A 143 -20.12 7.36 -13.60
C ALA A 143 -20.86 8.44 -12.81
N LEU A 144 -20.77 8.41 -11.47
CA LEU A 144 -21.41 9.41 -10.62
C LEU A 144 -20.91 10.83 -10.94
N ILE A 145 -19.60 11.02 -11.08
CA ILE A 145 -19.01 12.34 -11.36
C ILE A 145 -19.40 12.82 -12.76
N GLN A 146 -19.35 11.95 -13.78
CA GLN A 146 -19.72 12.31 -15.16
C GLN A 146 -21.20 12.65 -15.33
N PHE A 147 -22.07 11.92 -14.64
CA PHE A 147 -23.52 12.16 -14.71
C PHE A 147 -24.03 13.16 -13.65
N ALA A 148 -23.16 13.72 -12.81
CA ALA A 148 -23.54 14.69 -11.77
C ALA A 148 -24.38 15.87 -12.31
N PRO A 149 -24.03 16.53 -13.44
CA PRO A 149 -24.85 17.62 -13.96
C PRO A 149 -26.25 17.13 -14.43
N ALA A 150 -26.35 15.92 -14.99
CA ALA A 150 -27.60 15.36 -15.47
C ALA A 150 -28.60 15.05 -14.35
N ILE A 151 -28.09 14.74 -13.16
CA ILE A 151 -28.91 14.46 -11.95
C ILE A 151 -29.05 15.69 -11.04
N GLY A 152 -28.57 16.87 -11.49
CA GLY A 152 -28.75 18.15 -10.79
C GLY A 152 -27.88 18.35 -9.56
N ILE A 153 -26.75 17.62 -9.42
CA ILE A 153 -25.78 17.82 -8.32
C ILE A 153 -24.49 18.45 -8.81
N THR A 154 -23.81 19.20 -7.94
CA THR A 154 -22.51 19.78 -8.27
C THR A 154 -21.42 18.72 -8.26
N GLU A 155 -20.33 18.94 -9.01
CA GLU A 155 -19.16 18.08 -9.02
C GLU A 155 -18.58 17.86 -7.61
N GLY A 156 -18.48 18.92 -6.80
CA GLY A 156 -18.01 18.80 -5.42
C GLY A 156 -18.92 17.92 -4.55
N THR A 157 -20.25 17.92 -4.79
CA THR A 157 -21.18 17.02 -4.11
C THR A 157 -20.99 15.57 -4.60
N ALA A 158 -20.79 15.36 -5.91
CA ALA A 158 -20.52 14.04 -6.47
C ALA A 158 -19.23 13.44 -5.89
N VAL A 159 -18.17 14.23 -5.73
CA VAL A 159 -16.91 13.79 -5.10
C VAL A 159 -17.14 13.39 -3.64
N ARG A 160 -17.90 14.16 -2.87
CA ARG A 160 -18.23 13.80 -1.48
C ARG A 160 -19.05 12.53 -1.37
N ILE A 161 -20.05 12.34 -2.25
CA ILE A 161 -20.83 11.10 -2.33
C ILE A 161 -19.92 9.93 -2.68
N SER A 162 -18.96 10.11 -3.60
CA SER A 162 -17.97 9.07 -3.96
C SER A 162 -17.11 8.65 -2.77
N MET A 163 -16.65 9.60 -1.96
CA MET A 163 -15.89 9.29 -0.73
C MET A 163 -16.74 8.53 0.30
N LEU A 164 -18.00 8.94 0.48
CA LEU A 164 -18.94 8.25 1.37
C LEU A 164 -19.23 6.83 0.86
N ALA A 165 -19.49 6.67 -0.43
CA ALA A 165 -19.78 5.38 -1.05
C ALA A 165 -18.59 4.41 -0.90
N ALA A 166 -17.35 4.87 -1.11
CA ALA A 166 -16.14 4.07 -0.90
C ALA A 166 -15.97 3.66 0.57
N SER A 167 -16.26 4.55 1.51
CA SER A 167 -16.20 4.26 2.94
C SER A 167 -17.23 3.22 3.36
N LEU A 168 -18.47 3.35 2.89
CA LEU A 168 -19.55 2.41 3.15
C LEU A 168 -19.28 1.05 2.49
N TRP A 169 -18.73 1.03 1.28
CA TRP A 169 -18.25 -0.18 0.60
C TRP A 169 -17.25 -0.95 1.46
N TRP A 170 -16.22 -0.27 1.96
CA TRP A 170 -15.25 -0.87 2.87
C TRP A 170 -15.93 -1.43 4.12
N GLY A 171 -16.77 -0.64 4.81
CA GLY A 171 -17.48 -1.06 6.01
C GLY A 171 -18.41 -2.26 5.80
N LEU A 172 -19.13 -2.29 4.67
CA LEU A 172 -20.06 -3.36 4.34
C LEU A 172 -19.34 -4.69 4.11
N PHE A 173 -18.28 -4.68 3.28
CA PHE A 173 -17.50 -5.90 3.01
C PHE A 173 -16.69 -6.36 4.23
N ALA A 174 -16.29 -5.46 5.11
CA ALA A 174 -15.65 -5.80 6.38
C ALA A 174 -16.57 -6.64 7.28
N ILE A 175 -17.90 -6.45 7.23
CA ILE A 175 -18.87 -7.28 7.98
C ILE A 175 -18.73 -8.75 7.58
N VAL A 176 -18.62 -9.04 6.27
CA VAL A 176 -18.45 -10.41 5.76
C VAL A 176 -17.15 -11.00 6.31
N THR A 177 -16.04 -10.23 6.22
CA THR A 177 -14.75 -10.64 6.75
C THR A 177 -14.83 -10.98 8.24
N PHE A 178 -15.40 -10.09 9.07
CA PHE A 178 -15.51 -10.32 10.51
C PHE A 178 -16.45 -11.45 10.90
N ARG A 179 -17.45 -11.77 10.08
CA ARG A 179 -18.33 -12.93 10.33
C ARG A 179 -17.64 -14.26 10.00
N LEU A 180 -16.87 -14.31 8.92
CA LEU A 180 -16.27 -15.55 8.43
C LEU A 180 -14.89 -15.82 9.04
N LEU A 181 -14.14 -14.77 9.42
CA LEU A 181 -12.77 -14.90 9.91
C LEU A 181 -12.74 -15.58 11.28
N LYS A 182 -12.07 -16.72 11.36
CA LYS A 182 -11.83 -17.46 12.60
C LYS A 182 -10.43 -17.13 13.10
N SER A 183 -10.31 -16.69 14.36
CA SER A 183 -9.01 -16.49 15.02
C SER A 183 -8.50 -17.81 15.55
N ARG A 184 -7.22 -18.09 15.36
CA ARG A 184 -6.53 -19.15 16.07
C ARG A 184 -6.34 -18.73 17.52
N ASN A 185 -6.73 -19.58 18.49
CA ASN A 185 -6.44 -19.29 19.89
C ASN A 185 -4.94 -19.39 20.11
N GLN A 186 -4.29 -18.27 20.31
CA GLN A 186 -2.88 -18.23 20.69
C GLN A 186 -2.76 -18.59 22.16
N LYS A 187 -1.80 -19.49 22.50
CA LYS A 187 -1.61 -19.99 23.86
C LYS A 187 -0.80 -19.05 24.77
N ARG A 188 -0.53 -17.81 24.33
CA ARG A 188 0.29 -16.91 25.11
C ARG A 188 -0.49 -16.39 26.33
N GLU A 189 -0.06 -16.80 27.51
CA GLU A 189 -0.68 -16.37 28.77
C GLU A 189 -0.28 -14.92 29.07
N ARG A 190 -1.30 -14.09 29.27
CA ARG A 190 -1.10 -12.71 29.73
C ARG A 190 -0.55 -12.73 31.15
N LYS A 191 0.56 -12.05 31.41
CA LYS A 191 1.00 -11.77 32.78
C LYS A 191 0.04 -10.73 33.39
N ASP A 192 -0.68 -11.15 34.44
CA ASP A 192 -1.62 -10.27 35.15
C ASP A 192 -0.92 -9.03 35.71
N GLY A 193 -1.55 -7.85 35.49
CA GLY A 193 -1.10 -6.58 36.07
C GLY A 193 -0.21 -5.71 35.18
N GLN A 194 0.20 -6.12 33.97
CA GLN A 194 0.98 -5.24 33.08
C GLN A 194 0.10 -4.29 32.27
N ASN A 195 0.51 -3.01 32.22
CA ASN A 195 -0.09 -2.03 31.34
C ASN A 195 0.14 -2.43 29.86
N LEU A 196 -0.93 -2.46 29.06
CA LEU A 196 -0.90 -2.88 27.64
C LEU A 196 0.09 -2.08 26.81
N ILE A 197 0.21 -0.78 27.07
CA ILE A 197 1.11 0.10 26.32
C ILE A 197 2.57 -0.27 26.64
N THR A 198 2.90 -0.40 27.91
CA THR A 198 4.26 -0.79 28.34
C THR A 198 4.63 -2.17 27.84
N ALA A 199 3.69 -3.13 27.88
CA ALA A 199 3.88 -4.47 27.31
C ALA A 199 4.12 -4.40 25.79
N GLY A 200 3.38 -3.56 25.06
CA GLY A 200 3.56 -3.35 23.63
C GLY A 200 4.95 -2.81 23.27
N PHE A 201 5.47 -1.82 24.02
CA PHE A 201 6.82 -1.30 23.81
C PHE A 201 7.91 -2.33 24.12
N MET A 202 7.76 -3.09 25.20
CA MET A 202 8.71 -4.16 25.56
C MET A 202 8.70 -5.27 24.51
N GLU A 203 7.52 -5.65 24.03
CA GLU A 203 7.36 -6.66 22.98
C GLU A 203 7.93 -6.18 21.65
N LEU A 204 7.74 -4.90 21.29
CA LEU A 204 8.37 -4.30 20.11
C LEU A 204 9.89 -4.39 20.20
N GLY A 205 10.49 -4.03 21.36
CA GLY A 205 11.93 -4.15 21.58
C GLY A 205 12.42 -5.59 21.37
N SER A 206 11.66 -6.58 21.88
CA SER A 206 11.96 -8.00 21.70
C SER A 206 11.82 -8.43 20.24
N THR A 207 10.82 -7.94 19.51
CA THR A 207 10.60 -8.23 18.08
C THR A 207 11.72 -7.67 17.20
N VAL A 208 12.16 -6.44 17.47
CA VAL A 208 13.30 -5.83 16.75
C VAL A 208 14.59 -6.62 17.02
N LYS A 209 14.83 -7.03 18.27
CA LYS A 209 15.98 -7.86 18.62
C LYS A 209 15.94 -9.23 17.94
N GLU A 210 14.78 -9.87 17.91
CA GLU A 210 14.58 -11.15 17.22
C GLU A 210 14.78 -11.00 15.70
N LEU A 211 14.19 -9.98 15.09
CA LEU A 211 14.38 -9.67 13.66
C LEU A 211 15.86 -9.48 13.32
N SER A 212 16.64 -8.83 14.21
CA SER A 212 18.09 -8.67 14.00
C SER A 212 18.84 -10.01 13.98
N GLY A 213 18.32 -11.04 14.64
CA GLY A 213 18.81 -12.42 14.58
C GLY A 213 18.39 -13.17 13.31
N LEU A 214 17.28 -12.78 12.68
CA LEU A 214 16.75 -13.37 11.46
C LEU A 214 17.36 -12.69 10.22
N ARG A 215 18.65 -12.91 9.99
CA ARG A 215 19.45 -12.19 8.99
C ARG A 215 18.81 -12.15 7.60
N TYR A 216 18.29 -13.28 7.12
CA TYR A 216 17.71 -13.34 5.77
C TYR A 216 16.32 -12.71 5.68
N THR A 217 15.53 -12.76 6.75
CA THR A 217 14.24 -12.06 6.85
C THR A 217 14.48 -10.54 6.87
N LEU A 218 15.47 -10.06 7.63
CA LEU A 218 15.86 -8.64 7.63
C LEU A 218 16.35 -8.19 6.25
N LEU A 219 17.18 -9.02 5.58
CA LEU A 219 17.66 -8.72 4.23
C LEU A 219 16.51 -8.64 3.22
N PHE A 220 15.51 -9.52 3.35
CA PHE A 220 14.29 -9.44 2.55
C PHE A 220 13.50 -8.16 2.81
N LEU A 221 13.33 -7.76 4.08
CA LEU A 221 12.63 -6.51 4.41
C LEU A 221 13.33 -5.29 3.82
N ILE A 222 14.67 -5.26 3.85
CA ILE A 222 15.44 -4.17 3.23
C ILE A 222 15.26 -4.21 1.70
N ALA A 223 15.31 -5.40 1.08
CA ALA A 223 15.02 -5.54 -0.34
C ALA A 223 13.62 -5.02 -0.69
N TYR A 224 12.63 -5.43 0.10
CA TYR A 224 11.23 -5.02 -0.02
C TYR A 224 11.07 -3.50 0.09
N LEU A 225 11.71 -2.90 1.07
CA LEU A 225 11.72 -1.45 1.27
C LEU A 225 12.16 -0.72 -0.01
N PHE A 226 13.26 -1.13 -0.62
CA PHE A 226 13.75 -0.48 -1.83
C PHE A 226 12.81 -0.68 -3.01
N TYR A 227 12.52 -1.92 -3.40
CA TYR A 227 11.73 -2.11 -4.61
C TYR A 227 10.27 -1.65 -4.46
N ASN A 228 9.69 -1.74 -3.26
CA ASN A 228 8.35 -1.24 -3.02
C ASN A 228 8.29 0.29 -3.04
N ASP A 229 9.31 0.98 -2.52
CA ASP A 229 9.40 2.44 -2.62
C ASP A 229 9.48 2.89 -4.09
N GLY A 230 10.27 2.19 -4.91
CA GLY A 230 10.28 2.40 -6.36
C GLY A 230 8.89 2.20 -6.99
N ILE A 231 8.19 1.11 -6.65
CA ILE A 231 6.83 0.82 -7.14
C ILE A 231 5.84 1.93 -6.74
N GLN A 232 5.80 2.29 -5.47
CA GLN A 232 4.88 3.31 -4.97
C GLN A 232 5.15 4.69 -5.61
N THR A 233 6.43 5.02 -5.80
CA THR A 233 6.81 6.28 -6.45
C THR A 233 6.38 6.31 -7.92
N VAL A 234 6.54 5.21 -8.66
CA VAL A 234 6.03 5.12 -10.05
C VAL A 234 4.53 5.31 -10.07
N ILE A 235 3.78 4.64 -9.19
CA ILE A 235 2.31 4.74 -9.14
C ILE A 235 1.86 6.18 -8.83
N LEU A 236 2.43 6.78 -7.78
CA LEU A 236 2.05 8.13 -7.34
C LEU A 236 2.34 9.20 -8.39
N ASN A 237 3.43 9.06 -9.14
CA ASN A 237 3.86 10.05 -10.12
C ASN A 237 3.43 9.73 -11.55
N SER A 238 2.83 8.56 -11.81
CA SER A 238 2.46 8.13 -13.17
C SER A 238 1.50 9.09 -13.88
N SER A 239 0.50 9.62 -13.17
CA SER A 239 -0.45 10.57 -13.75
C SER A 239 0.23 11.88 -14.16
N VAL A 240 1.07 12.44 -13.28
CA VAL A 240 1.81 13.67 -13.57
C VAL A 240 2.81 13.44 -14.70
N PHE A 241 3.53 12.32 -14.68
CA PHE A 241 4.47 11.94 -15.72
C PHE A 241 3.81 11.83 -17.09
N LEU A 242 2.70 11.09 -17.18
CA LEU A 242 1.95 10.93 -18.45
C LEU A 242 1.35 12.26 -18.93
N SER A 243 0.81 13.07 -18.02
CA SER A 243 0.30 14.40 -18.34
C SER A 243 1.40 15.27 -18.95
N GLN A 244 2.58 15.32 -18.34
CA GLN A 244 3.70 16.13 -18.81
C GLN A 244 4.26 15.63 -20.15
N GLU A 245 4.50 14.33 -20.29
CA GLU A 245 5.18 13.78 -21.46
C GLU A 245 4.29 13.66 -22.70
N LEU A 246 2.99 13.37 -22.53
CA LEU A 246 2.09 13.15 -23.66
C LEU A 246 1.30 14.40 -24.07
N PHE A 247 1.09 15.34 -23.17
CA PHE A 247 0.23 16.49 -23.39
C PHE A 247 0.95 17.82 -23.21
N VAL A 248 1.34 18.18 -21.99
CA VAL A 248 1.86 19.51 -21.67
C VAL A 248 3.13 19.85 -22.44
N SER A 249 4.09 18.92 -22.54
CA SER A 249 5.35 19.10 -23.31
C SER A 249 5.10 19.34 -24.81
N ARG A 250 3.92 19.02 -25.31
CA ARG A 250 3.49 19.18 -26.72
C ARG A 250 2.55 20.36 -26.92
N GLY A 251 2.31 21.16 -25.86
CA GLY A 251 1.37 22.29 -25.91
C GLY A 251 -0.08 21.88 -25.96
N LEU A 252 -0.42 20.64 -25.54
CA LEU A 252 -1.77 20.12 -25.48
C LEU A 252 -2.32 20.21 -24.04
N GLU A 253 -3.63 20.36 -23.92
CA GLU A 253 -4.30 20.23 -22.63
C GLU A 253 -4.32 18.76 -22.18
N THR A 254 -4.19 18.54 -20.87
CA THR A 254 -4.20 17.18 -20.31
C THR A 254 -5.58 16.54 -20.44
N ASP A 255 -5.66 15.41 -21.09
CA ASP A 255 -6.89 14.60 -21.14
C ASP A 255 -7.07 13.81 -19.85
N GLN A 256 -7.91 14.34 -18.95
CA GLN A 256 -8.24 13.71 -17.68
C GLN A 256 -8.96 12.36 -17.86
N THR A 257 -9.79 12.24 -18.90
CA THR A 257 -10.51 11.00 -19.19
C THR A 257 -9.54 9.89 -19.59
N PHE A 258 -8.53 10.23 -20.38
CA PHE A 258 -7.45 9.30 -20.71
C PHE A 258 -6.68 8.85 -19.46
N LEU A 259 -6.30 9.77 -18.56
CA LEU A 259 -5.58 9.42 -17.35
C LEU A 259 -6.40 8.50 -16.44
N LEU A 260 -7.69 8.76 -16.27
CA LEU A 260 -8.59 7.86 -15.53
C LEU A 260 -8.71 6.49 -16.21
N GLY A 261 -8.79 6.46 -17.56
CA GLY A 261 -8.79 5.22 -18.33
C GLY A 261 -7.55 4.38 -18.13
N ILE A 262 -6.37 5.01 -18.06
CA ILE A 262 -5.09 4.34 -17.75
C ILE A 262 -5.12 3.66 -16.38
N PHE A 263 -5.70 4.30 -15.35
CA PHE A 263 -5.86 3.68 -14.03
C PHE A 263 -6.76 2.45 -14.08
N VAL A 264 -7.86 2.51 -14.83
CA VAL A 264 -8.75 1.35 -15.02
C VAL A 264 -8.01 0.19 -15.69
N VAL A 265 -7.25 0.47 -16.75
CA VAL A 265 -6.43 -0.53 -17.45
C VAL A 265 -5.42 -1.15 -16.50
N ALA A 266 -4.72 -0.35 -15.71
CA ALA A 266 -3.74 -0.84 -14.74
C ALA A 266 -4.40 -1.71 -13.66
N GLN A 267 -5.57 -1.35 -13.15
CA GLN A 267 -6.31 -2.12 -12.15
C GLN A 267 -6.79 -3.48 -12.69
N ILE A 268 -7.33 -3.51 -13.91
CA ILE A 268 -7.73 -4.77 -14.57
C ILE A 268 -6.51 -5.66 -14.78
N SER A 269 -5.41 -5.08 -15.23
CA SER A 269 -4.16 -5.81 -15.43
C SER A 269 -3.58 -6.32 -14.11
N ALA A 270 -3.73 -5.58 -13.00
CA ALA A 270 -3.26 -6.01 -11.69
C ALA A 270 -4.05 -7.20 -11.15
N LEU A 271 -5.37 -7.24 -11.40
CA LEU A 271 -6.20 -8.40 -11.10
C LEU A 271 -5.71 -9.64 -11.87
N ILE A 272 -5.50 -9.50 -13.18
CA ILE A 272 -5.01 -10.59 -14.04
C ILE A 272 -3.60 -11.01 -13.60
N GLY A 273 -2.73 -10.04 -13.35
CA GLY A 273 -1.35 -10.27 -12.91
C GLY A 273 -1.27 -11.03 -11.59
N ALA A 274 -2.06 -10.63 -10.59
CA ALA A 274 -2.08 -11.30 -9.29
C ALA A 274 -2.37 -12.80 -9.41
N ILE A 275 -3.28 -13.19 -10.31
CA ILE A 275 -3.63 -14.59 -10.55
C ILE A 275 -2.61 -15.27 -11.47
N GLY A 276 -2.19 -14.62 -12.57
CA GLY A 276 -1.31 -15.20 -13.58
C GLY A 276 0.09 -15.49 -13.03
N PHE A 277 0.67 -14.57 -12.28
CA PHE A 277 2.00 -14.80 -11.69
C PHE A 277 1.94 -15.69 -10.44
N GLU A 278 0.81 -15.79 -9.75
CA GLU A 278 0.62 -16.84 -8.74
C GLU A 278 0.71 -18.22 -9.40
N TYR A 279 0.09 -18.39 -10.56
CA TYR A 279 0.24 -19.62 -11.30
C TYR A 279 1.71 -19.88 -11.70
N LEU A 280 2.43 -18.86 -12.13
CA LEU A 280 3.88 -18.97 -12.42
C LEU A 280 4.66 -19.32 -11.15
N SER A 281 4.30 -18.77 -9.98
CA SER A 281 5.00 -19.04 -8.72
C SER A 281 4.95 -20.50 -8.28
N ARG A 282 3.95 -21.27 -8.71
CA ARG A 282 3.87 -22.71 -8.45
C ARG A 282 4.99 -23.50 -9.14
N PHE A 283 5.49 -23.01 -10.27
CA PHE A 283 6.54 -23.72 -11.05
C PHE A 283 7.95 -23.26 -10.66
N ILE A 284 8.14 -21.97 -10.43
CA ILE A 284 9.49 -21.42 -10.22
C ILE A 284 9.73 -20.92 -8.80
N GLY A 285 8.68 -20.91 -7.95
CA GLY A 285 8.68 -20.41 -6.58
C GLY A 285 8.46 -18.88 -6.49
N ALA A 286 7.92 -18.42 -5.36
CA ALA A 286 7.56 -17.02 -5.13
C ALA A 286 8.75 -16.06 -5.30
N LYS A 287 9.92 -16.37 -4.73
CA LYS A 287 11.13 -15.54 -4.85
C LYS A 287 11.52 -15.28 -6.30
N ARG A 288 11.60 -16.34 -7.13
CA ARG A 288 12.00 -16.20 -8.54
C ARG A 288 10.96 -15.42 -9.34
N THR A 289 9.69 -15.61 -9.02
CA THR A 289 8.59 -14.86 -9.65
C THR A 289 8.68 -13.35 -9.32
N ILE A 290 8.98 -12.98 -8.08
CA ILE A 290 9.23 -11.57 -7.71
C ILE A 290 10.44 -11.03 -8.47
N ILE A 291 11.52 -11.79 -8.62
CA ILE A 291 12.69 -11.40 -9.42
C ILE A 291 12.29 -11.10 -10.88
N VAL A 292 11.48 -11.95 -11.50
CA VAL A 292 10.95 -11.71 -12.86
C VAL A 292 10.12 -10.40 -12.89
N CYS A 293 9.25 -10.18 -11.91
CA CYS A 293 8.48 -8.93 -11.82
C CYS A 293 9.41 -7.70 -11.71
N LEU A 294 10.47 -7.76 -10.91
CA LEU A 294 11.43 -6.64 -10.76
C LEU A 294 12.22 -6.37 -12.03
N ILE A 295 12.57 -7.39 -12.80
CA ILE A 295 13.20 -7.23 -14.13
C ILE A 295 12.22 -6.52 -15.08
N ILE A 296 10.94 -6.88 -15.06
CA ILE A 296 9.92 -6.21 -15.86
C ILE A 296 9.74 -4.76 -15.39
N TRP A 297 9.78 -4.48 -14.08
CA TRP A 297 9.75 -3.12 -13.54
C TRP A 297 10.93 -2.27 -14.05
N CYS A 298 12.15 -2.82 -14.08
CA CYS A 298 13.30 -2.14 -14.70
C CYS A 298 13.03 -1.86 -16.19
N GLY A 299 12.47 -2.83 -16.92
CA GLY A 299 12.08 -2.65 -18.32
C GLY A 299 11.04 -1.54 -18.53
N ILE A 300 10.03 -1.45 -17.65
CA ILE A 300 9.00 -0.40 -17.68
C ILE A 300 9.64 0.99 -17.51
N VAL A 301 10.53 1.16 -16.56
CA VAL A 301 11.21 2.43 -16.29
C VAL A 301 12.11 2.84 -17.47
N ILE A 302 12.85 1.89 -18.05
CA ILE A 302 13.67 2.14 -19.24
C ILE A 302 12.78 2.52 -20.43
N PHE A 303 11.66 1.82 -20.60
CA PHE A 303 10.70 2.13 -21.67
C PHE A 303 10.08 3.52 -21.50
N ALA A 304 9.67 3.89 -20.29
CA ALA A 304 9.14 5.21 -19.98
C ALA A 304 10.15 6.33 -20.27
N TYR A 305 11.45 6.09 -19.99
CA TYR A 305 12.52 7.03 -20.26
C TYR A 305 12.77 7.24 -21.76
N GLY A 306 12.93 6.13 -22.50
CA GLY A 306 13.52 6.18 -23.85
C GLY A 306 12.52 6.07 -25.00
N PHE A 307 11.33 5.50 -24.76
CA PHE A 307 10.45 5.06 -25.85
C PHE A 307 9.02 5.57 -25.75
N LEU A 308 8.60 6.18 -24.62
CA LEU A 308 7.23 6.65 -24.45
C LEU A 308 6.96 7.91 -25.28
N GLU A 309 6.20 7.76 -26.36
CA GLU A 309 5.83 8.85 -27.26
C GLU A 309 4.34 8.93 -27.58
N THR A 310 3.59 7.84 -27.46
CA THR A 310 2.21 7.77 -27.88
C THR A 310 1.28 7.30 -26.77
N VAL A 311 -0.01 7.66 -26.90
CA VAL A 311 -1.08 7.19 -26.02
C VAL A 311 -1.17 5.66 -26.02
N PHE A 312 -0.99 5.02 -27.17
CA PHE A 312 -1.00 3.56 -27.25
C PHE A 312 0.13 2.92 -26.44
N GLN A 313 1.33 3.48 -26.51
CA GLN A 313 2.48 3.02 -25.71
C GLN A 313 2.23 3.20 -24.22
N ALA A 314 1.54 4.28 -23.80
CA ALA A 314 1.16 4.47 -22.40
C ALA A 314 0.14 3.42 -21.94
N ILE A 315 -0.81 3.01 -22.77
CA ILE A 315 -1.74 1.93 -22.47
C ILE A 315 -0.99 0.60 -22.30
N VAL A 316 -0.09 0.27 -23.22
CA VAL A 316 0.74 -0.94 -23.13
C VAL A 316 1.59 -0.92 -21.85
N MET A 317 2.21 0.20 -21.53
CA MET A 317 2.98 0.39 -20.30
C MET A 317 2.10 0.17 -19.05
N ALA A 318 0.88 0.72 -19.03
CA ALA A 318 -0.06 0.54 -17.92
C ALA A 318 -0.48 -0.92 -17.73
N VAL A 319 -0.62 -1.69 -18.82
CA VAL A 319 -0.86 -3.14 -18.75
C VAL A 319 0.31 -3.83 -18.04
N PHE A 320 1.54 -3.58 -18.43
CA PHE A 320 2.71 -4.19 -17.79
C PHE A 320 2.86 -3.74 -16.32
N ILE A 321 2.65 -2.45 -16.03
CA ILE A 321 2.63 -1.94 -14.65
C ILE A 321 1.62 -2.73 -13.82
N GLY A 322 0.38 -2.83 -14.28
CA GLY A 322 -0.67 -3.56 -13.57
C GLY A 322 -0.30 -5.02 -13.33
N LEU A 323 0.10 -5.75 -14.38
CA LEU A 323 0.47 -7.16 -14.27
C LEU A 323 1.50 -7.44 -13.17
N VAL A 324 2.57 -6.64 -13.13
CA VAL A 324 3.65 -6.85 -12.14
C VAL A 324 3.32 -6.26 -10.77
N LEU A 325 2.48 -5.22 -10.69
CA LEU A 325 2.05 -4.60 -9.44
C LEU A 325 1.31 -5.60 -8.55
N GLY A 326 0.23 -6.18 -9.06
CA GLY A 326 -0.60 -7.12 -8.29
C GLY A 326 0.20 -8.34 -7.81
N SER A 327 1.08 -8.82 -8.66
CA SER A 327 1.93 -9.97 -8.39
C SER A 327 3.00 -9.68 -7.34
N THR A 328 3.72 -8.57 -7.50
CA THR A 328 4.82 -8.20 -6.60
C THR A 328 4.33 -8.03 -5.18
N GLN A 329 3.20 -7.32 -4.98
CA GLN A 329 2.61 -7.11 -3.66
C GLN A 329 2.12 -8.43 -3.04
N ALA A 330 1.36 -9.23 -3.79
CA ALA A 330 0.76 -10.45 -3.29
C ALA A 330 1.81 -11.50 -2.88
N LEU A 331 2.83 -11.72 -3.73
CA LEU A 331 3.89 -12.70 -3.48
C LEU A 331 4.89 -12.22 -2.42
N SER A 332 5.18 -10.91 -2.34
CA SER A 332 6.03 -10.37 -1.27
C SER A 332 5.42 -10.57 0.11
N ARG A 333 4.11 -10.29 0.25
CA ARG A 333 3.37 -10.55 1.49
C ARG A 333 3.39 -12.04 1.86
N SER A 334 3.12 -12.91 0.90
CA SER A 334 3.12 -14.35 1.12
C SER A 334 4.50 -14.86 1.53
N LEU A 335 5.54 -14.48 0.79
CA LEU A 335 6.91 -14.89 1.09
C LEU A 335 7.37 -14.39 2.46
N TYR A 336 7.06 -13.14 2.83
CA TYR A 336 7.36 -12.61 4.14
C TYR A 336 6.66 -13.40 5.25
N SER A 337 5.38 -13.76 5.06
CA SER A 337 4.62 -14.54 6.03
C SER A 337 5.23 -15.90 6.35
N GLN A 338 6.03 -16.46 5.44
CA GLN A 338 6.74 -17.73 5.65
C GLN A 338 8.04 -17.56 6.45
N MET A 339 8.63 -16.36 6.43
CA MET A 339 9.94 -16.05 7.03
C MET A 339 9.85 -15.41 8.42
N ILE A 340 8.66 -15.38 9.02
CA ILE A 340 8.44 -14.79 10.36
C ILE A 340 8.02 -15.87 11.37
N PRO A 341 8.41 -15.72 12.65
CA PRO A 341 8.03 -16.65 13.70
C PRO A 341 6.52 -16.69 13.93
N ARG A 342 5.99 -17.88 14.21
CA ARG A 342 4.60 -18.06 14.66
C ARG A 342 4.36 -17.40 16.00
N GLU A 343 3.12 -16.97 16.26
CA GLU A 343 2.66 -16.27 17.46
C GLU A 343 3.15 -14.81 17.61
N ARG A 344 3.87 -14.28 16.59
CA ARG A 344 4.35 -12.87 16.52
C ARG A 344 4.00 -12.19 15.20
N GLU A 345 3.06 -12.72 14.49
CA GLU A 345 2.72 -12.32 13.13
C GLU A 345 2.35 -10.84 13.04
N SER A 346 1.53 -10.33 13.98
CA SER A 346 1.09 -8.94 13.95
C SER A 346 2.23 -7.96 14.23
N ALA A 347 3.15 -8.30 15.13
CA ALA A 347 4.32 -7.48 15.42
C ALA A 347 5.25 -7.38 14.21
N PHE A 348 5.53 -8.51 13.55
CA PHE A 348 6.36 -8.56 12.35
C PHE A 348 5.68 -7.88 11.15
N PHE A 349 4.37 -8.05 10.95
CA PHE A 349 3.64 -7.32 9.93
C PHE A 349 3.52 -5.82 10.24
N GLY A 350 3.56 -5.41 11.50
CA GLY A 350 3.71 -4.00 11.88
C GLY A 350 5.00 -3.38 11.34
N ILE A 351 6.11 -4.13 11.37
CA ILE A 351 7.39 -3.70 10.78
C ILE A 351 7.33 -3.75 9.24
N TYR A 352 6.67 -4.75 8.66
CA TYR A 352 6.46 -4.86 7.22
C TYR A 352 5.72 -3.65 6.65
N GLU A 353 4.66 -3.19 7.32
CA GLU A 353 3.89 -2.02 6.91
C GLU A 353 4.73 -0.72 6.94
N ILE A 354 5.73 -0.63 7.83
CA ILE A 354 6.70 0.48 7.79
C ILE A 354 7.48 0.43 6.47
N SER A 355 7.95 -0.76 6.08
CA SER A 355 8.66 -0.93 4.81
C SER A 355 7.75 -0.74 3.60
N GLU A 356 6.43 -0.93 3.76
CA GLU A 356 5.44 -0.71 2.69
C GLU A 356 5.09 0.77 2.50
N LYS A 357 4.90 1.52 3.60
CA LYS A 357 4.36 2.89 3.56
C LYS A 357 5.30 3.94 4.14
N GLY A 358 6.12 3.56 5.12
CA GLY A 358 6.96 4.50 5.86
C GLY A 358 8.12 5.08 5.08
N THR A 359 8.51 4.46 3.98
CA THR A 359 9.66 4.87 3.15
C THR A 359 9.27 5.42 1.79
N SER A 360 7.98 5.44 1.44
CA SER A 360 7.47 5.98 0.16
C SER A 360 7.87 7.44 -0.11
N TRP A 361 8.49 8.12 0.85
CA TRP A 361 9.03 9.45 0.68
C TRP A 361 10.42 9.46 0.01
N LEU A 362 11.24 8.39 0.12
CA LEU A 362 12.60 8.35 -0.43
C LEU A 362 12.58 8.42 -1.96
N GLY A 363 11.80 7.57 -2.61
CA GLY A 363 11.65 7.59 -4.06
C GLY A 363 11.05 8.89 -4.56
N ASN A 364 10.03 9.43 -3.85
CA ASN A 364 9.45 10.73 -4.19
C ASN A 364 10.44 11.87 -4.00
N ALA A 365 11.31 11.85 -2.98
CA ALA A 365 12.36 12.83 -2.80
C ALA A 365 13.38 12.77 -3.94
N VAL A 366 13.84 11.57 -4.32
CA VAL A 366 14.74 11.39 -5.47
C VAL A 366 14.08 11.89 -6.75
N PHE A 367 12.83 11.54 -7.00
CA PHE A 367 12.05 11.99 -8.15
C PHE A 367 11.97 13.52 -8.21
N ALA A 368 11.63 14.17 -7.10
CA ALA A 368 11.54 15.63 -7.00
C ALA A 368 12.92 16.33 -7.18
N ILE A 369 13.98 15.80 -6.56
CA ILE A 369 15.35 16.33 -6.69
C ILE A 369 15.80 16.24 -8.16
N VAL A 370 15.58 15.10 -8.82
CA VAL A 370 15.99 14.94 -10.21
C VAL A 370 15.23 15.90 -11.12
N ILE A 371 13.93 16.09 -10.93
CA ILE A 371 13.17 17.12 -11.66
C ILE A 371 13.77 18.52 -11.39
N GLY A 372 14.03 18.86 -10.14
CA GLY A 372 14.56 20.16 -9.75
C GLY A 372 15.92 20.47 -10.37
N VAL A 373 16.77 19.46 -10.53
CA VAL A 373 18.13 19.61 -11.11
C VAL A 373 18.11 19.56 -12.64
N THR A 374 17.29 18.70 -13.23
CA THR A 374 17.36 18.39 -14.67
C THR A 374 16.22 19.00 -15.48
N GLY A 375 15.13 19.40 -14.83
CA GLY A 375 13.88 19.82 -15.47
C GLY A 375 13.14 18.69 -16.21
N SER A 376 13.59 17.41 -16.09
CA SER A 376 13.10 16.30 -16.92
C SER A 376 12.38 15.24 -16.08
N TYR A 377 11.11 15.04 -16.38
CA TYR A 377 10.31 13.95 -15.79
C TYR A 377 10.81 12.56 -16.23
N ARG A 378 11.34 12.44 -17.45
CA ARG A 378 11.93 11.20 -17.95
C ARG A 378 13.16 10.79 -17.13
N GLN A 379 14.05 11.73 -16.83
CA GLN A 379 15.21 11.44 -15.99
C GLN A 379 14.80 11.08 -14.55
N ALA A 380 13.78 11.73 -14.02
CA ALA A 380 13.26 11.43 -12.70
C ALA A 380 12.66 10.00 -12.60
N ILE A 381 11.90 9.57 -13.61
CA ILE A 381 11.42 8.18 -13.68
C ILE A 381 12.59 7.19 -13.82
N LEU A 382 13.58 7.50 -14.66
CA LEU A 382 14.75 6.64 -14.84
C LEU A 382 15.57 6.49 -13.54
N ALA A 383 15.66 7.53 -12.72
CA ALA A 383 16.39 7.47 -11.45
C ALA A 383 15.80 6.40 -10.49
N LEU A 384 14.52 6.07 -10.63
CA LEU A 384 13.88 5.02 -9.83
C LEU A 384 14.39 3.61 -10.14
N ILE A 385 15.09 3.42 -11.27
CA ILE A 385 15.72 2.13 -11.60
C ILE A 385 16.70 1.68 -10.51
N ALA A 386 17.34 2.63 -9.82
CA ALA A 386 18.26 2.33 -8.72
C ALA A 386 17.53 1.57 -7.58
N PHE A 387 16.31 1.94 -7.28
CA PHE A 387 15.51 1.29 -6.25
C PHE A 387 15.17 -0.17 -6.64
N PHE A 388 14.81 -0.40 -7.90
CA PHE A 388 14.54 -1.74 -8.41
C PHE A 388 15.80 -2.59 -8.46
N LEU A 389 16.94 -2.04 -8.88
CA LEU A 389 18.20 -2.78 -8.94
C LEU A 389 18.74 -3.13 -7.56
N ILE A 390 18.70 -2.18 -6.60
CA ILE A 390 19.11 -2.46 -5.22
C ILE A 390 18.19 -3.53 -4.62
N GLY A 391 16.88 -3.37 -4.75
CA GLY A 391 15.91 -4.36 -4.28
C GLY A 391 16.11 -5.73 -4.91
N LEU A 392 16.35 -5.79 -6.22
CA LEU A 392 16.63 -7.02 -6.97
C LEU A 392 17.89 -7.72 -6.45
N VAL A 393 19.00 -6.99 -6.31
CA VAL A 393 20.27 -7.55 -5.83
C VAL A 393 20.10 -8.12 -4.42
N LEU A 394 19.50 -7.34 -3.50
CA LEU A 394 19.26 -7.79 -2.13
C LEU A 394 18.33 -9.01 -2.08
N LEU A 395 17.29 -9.05 -2.91
CA LEU A 395 16.40 -10.20 -3.00
C LEU A 395 17.13 -11.43 -3.54
N VAL A 396 17.99 -11.30 -4.55
CA VAL A 396 18.80 -12.40 -5.07
C VAL A 396 19.70 -12.97 -3.97
N LEU A 397 20.34 -12.12 -3.16
CA LEU A 397 21.20 -12.50 -2.03
C LEU A 397 20.44 -13.11 -0.84
N THR A 398 19.12 -12.89 -0.77
CA THR A 398 18.28 -13.45 0.30
C THR A 398 18.11 -14.95 0.13
N ASN A 399 18.57 -15.77 1.07
CA ASN A 399 18.29 -17.21 1.08
C ASN A 399 16.96 -17.47 1.79
N THR A 400 15.89 -17.62 1.01
CA THR A 400 14.51 -17.77 1.54
C THR A 400 14.31 -19.08 2.31
N VAL A 401 14.92 -20.18 1.88
CA VAL A 401 14.84 -21.46 2.58
C VAL A 401 15.44 -21.34 3.98
N LYS A 402 16.65 -20.76 4.09
CA LYS A 402 17.27 -20.50 5.39
C LYS A 402 16.45 -19.53 6.25
N ALA A 403 15.83 -18.51 5.63
CA ALA A 403 14.97 -17.58 6.37
C ALA A 403 13.75 -18.28 6.97
N ILE A 404 13.10 -19.15 6.20
CA ILE A 404 11.95 -19.95 6.62
C ILE A 404 12.33 -20.85 7.80
N HIS A 405 13.43 -21.61 7.67
CA HIS A 405 13.92 -22.48 8.75
C HIS A 405 14.37 -21.70 9.99
N GLN A 406 15.01 -20.53 9.83
CA GLN A 406 15.38 -19.66 10.97
C GLN A 406 14.15 -19.15 11.74
N ALA A 407 13.02 -18.96 11.05
CA ALA A 407 11.74 -18.61 11.67
C ALA A 407 11.01 -19.82 12.31
N GLY A 408 11.55 -21.03 12.19
CA GLY A 408 10.94 -22.26 12.71
C GLY A 408 9.78 -22.78 11.87
N ASN A 409 9.70 -22.38 10.60
CA ASN A 409 8.64 -22.77 9.67
C ASN A 409 9.14 -23.84 8.67
N LEU A 410 8.18 -24.51 8.02
CA LEU A 410 8.43 -25.41 6.90
C LEU A 410 8.39 -24.64 5.58
N THR A 411 9.19 -25.05 4.61
CA THR A 411 9.02 -24.57 3.23
C THR A 411 7.70 -25.09 2.64
N PRO A 412 7.14 -24.43 1.59
CA PRO A 412 5.93 -24.94 0.93
C PRO A 412 6.04 -26.40 0.48
N GLU A 413 7.21 -26.81 -0.03
CA GLU A 413 7.47 -28.18 -0.48
C GLU A 413 7.50 -29.18 0.70
N GLU A 414 8.13 -28.80 1.84
CA GLU A 414 8.13 -29.61 3.06
C GLU A 414 6.74 -29.72 3.69
N ALA A 415 5.95 -28.64 3.62
CA ALA A 415 4.58 -28.62 4.13
C ALA A 415 3.65 -29.51 3.28
N GLU A 416 3.81 -29.53 1.96
CA GLU A 416 3.07 -30.41 1.05
C GLU A 416 3.38 -31.90 1.32
N LEU A 417 4.64 -32.22 1.55
CA LEU A 417 5.06 -33.59 1.90
C LEU A 417 4.54 -34.05 3.27
N SER A 418 4.41 -33.13 4.24
CA SER A 418 3.89 -33.44 5.57
C SER A 418 2.37 -33.57 5.63
N ASN A 419 1.64 -32.99 4.70
CA ASN A 419 0.18 -33.02 4.57
C ASN A 419 -0.22 -33.36 3.11
N PRO A 420 -0.04 -34.61 2.65
CA PRO A 420 -0.39 -34.97 1.29
C PRO A 420 -1.88 -34.68 1.05
N PRO A 421 -2.26 -34.17 -0.13
CA PRO A 421 -3.66 -33.94 -0.47
C PRO A 421 -4.42 -35.26 -0.44
N ASN A 422 -5.53 -35.31 0.32
CA ASN A 422 -6.49 -36.42 0.33
C ASN A 422 -7.15 -36.59 -1.04
#